data_ba66be24c3581eac6432776e9eee74b3
#
_entry.id   ba66be24c3581eac6432776e9eee74b3
#
_cell.length_a   1.000
_cell.length_b   1.000
_cell.length_c   1.000
_cell.angle_alpha   90.00
_cell.angle_beta   90.00
_cell.angle_gamma   90.00
#
_symmetry.space_group_name_H-M   'P 1'
#
loop_
_entity.id
_entity.type
_entity.pdbx_description
1 polymer ?
#
loop_
_entity_poly.entity_id
_entity_poly.type
_entity_poly.pdbx_seq_one_letter_code
_entity_poly.pdbx_strand_id
1 'polypeptide(L)'
;MIYKFGERLTEISQEEWEKEKCPAVFLTDSNHAEETLAIAGIVYEAEIQIAKIGFCKIENQQECMVGTFCIPKLLDVLGSRYRMYMFVNENNVVIVDDETFSERLINRIKRKRMHQGETKERFLYNYIAEFMSRDLEILVAYERRLLRMEEDVSQDHTDTIQNRLMPIRRELLNL
;
A
#
# COMPACT_ATOMS: atom_id res chain seq x y z
N MET A 1 8.33 -6.25 12.42
CA MET A 1 9.10 -5.00 12.55
C MET A 1 8.23 -3.93 13.21
N ILE A 2 8.77 -3.11 14.09
CA ILE A 2 8.03 -2.07 14.82
C ILE A 2 8.73 -0.74 14.61
N TYR A 3 7.98 0.30 14.24
CA TYR A 3 8.48 1.64 14.03
C TYR A 3 7.78 2.62 14.97
N LYS A 4 8.54 3.24 15.86
CA LYS A 4 8.08 4.27 16.80
C LYS A 4 7.94 5.61 16.08
N PHE A 5 6.85 6.33 16.36
CA PHE A 5 6.68 7.73 15.97
C PHE A 5 7.55 8.66 16.84
N GLY A 6 8.04 9.73 16.24
CA GLY A 6 8.87 10.73 16.91
C GLY A 6 9.36 11.80 15.94
N GLU A 7 10.55 12.35 16.13
CA GLU A 7 11.15 13.24 15.13
C GLU A 7 11.33 12.54 13.78
N ARG A 8 11.56 11.22 13.81
CA ARG A 8 11.61 10.31 12.65
C ARG A 8 11.02 8.98 13.04
N LEU A 9 10.56 8.22 12.05
CA LEU A 9 10.23 6.81 12.23
C LEU A 9 11.50 6.03 12.59
N THR A 10 11.54 5.51 13.80
CA THR A 10 12.69 4.75 14.32
C THR A 10 12.27 3.32 14.54
N GLU A 11 13.01 2.38 13.99
CA GLU A 11 12.81 0.97 14.24
C GLU A 11 13.24 0.62 15.66
N ILE A 12 12.40 -0.11 16.38
CA ILE A 12 12.62 -0.55 17.76
C ILE A 12 12.30 -2.04 17.89
N SER A 13 12.87 -2.67 18.90
CA SER A 13 12.52 -4.05 19.23
C SER A 13 11.15 -4.14 19.94
N GLN A 14 10.57 -5.32 19.96
CA GLN A 14 9.33 -5.56 20.71
C GLN A 14 9.53 -5.31 22.21
N GLU A 15 10.66 -5.71 22.77
CA GLU A 15 10.99 -5.49 24.19
C GLU A 15 11.07 -4.01 24.56
N GLU A 16 11.62 -3.17 23.66
CA GLU A 16 11.67 -1.73 23.84
C GLU A 16 10.26 -1.13 23.77
N TRP A 17 9.47 -1.54 22.77
CA TRP A 17 8.10 -1.07 22.66
C TRP A 17 7.24 -1.45 23.85
N GLU A 18 7.36 -2.68 24.37
CA GLU A 18 6.61 -3.15 25.55
C GLU A 18 6.90 -2.34 26.81
N LYS A 19 8.12 -1.81 26.93
CA LYS A 19 8.50 -0.93 28.05
C LYS A 19 7.93 0.48 27.91
N GLU A 20 7.95 1.03 26.69
CA GLU A 20 7.53 2.40 26.43
C GLU A 20 6.03 2.54 26.15
N LYS A 21 5.42 1.51 25.55
CA LYS A 21 4.00 1.51 25.11
C LYS A 21 3.65 2.76 24.27
N CYS A 22 4.60 3.26 23.50
CA CYS A 22 4.42 4.44 22.67
C CYS A 22 3.62 4.11 21.40
N PRO A 23 2.94 5.08 20.77
CA PRO A 23 2.31 4.91 19.47
C PRO A 23 3.32 4.44 18.42
N ALA A 24 2.93 3.42 17.63
CA ALA A 24 3.84 2.77 16.70
C ALA A 24 3.13 2.22 15.45
N VAL A 25 3.94 1.95 14.42
CA VAL A 25 3.55 1.15 13.25
C VAL A 25 4.17 -0.23 13.38
N PHE A 26 3.34 -1.24 13.29
CA PHE A 26 3.72 -2.65 13.24
C PHE A 26 3.63 -3.13 11.80
N LEU A 27 4.69 -3.73 11.30
CA LEU A 27 4.71 -4.39 9.99
C LEU A 27 4.91 -5.89 10.20
N THR A 28 3.98 -6.68 9.71
CA THR A 28 3.94 -8.13 9.87
C THR A 28 3.47 -8.82 8.59
N ASP A 29 3.59 -10.14 8.55
CA ASP A 29 2.99 -11.00 7.52
C ASP A 29 1.68 -11.65 8.02
N SER A 30 1.00 -12.37 7.12
CA SER A 30 -0.28 -13.03 7.44
C SER A 30 -0.15 -14.12 8.51
N ASN A 31 1.01 -14.78 8.65
CA ASN A 31 1.22 -15.86 9.61
C ASN A 31 1.34 -15.34 11.05
N HIS A 32 1.81 -14.10 11.22
CA HIS A 32 2.01 -13.47 12.54
C HIS A 32 1.01 -12.34 12.80
N ALA A 33 -0.01 -12.19 11.93
CA ALA A 33 -0.93 -11.07 11.98
C ALA A 33 -1.76 -11.05 13.27
N GLU A 34 -2.34 -12.18 13.68
CA GLU A 34 -3.17 -12.28 14.89
C GLU A 34 -2.37 -11.94 16.15
N GLU A 35 -1.15 -12.46 16.28
CA GLU A 35 -0.26 -12.15 17.40
C GLU A 35 0.09 -10.66 17.42
N THR A 36 0.44 -10.09 16.26
CA THR A 36 0.80 -8.66 16.15
C THR A 36 -0.36 -7.75 16.46
N LEU A 37 -1.59 -8.09 16.02
CA LEU A 37 -2.81 -7.34 16.35
C LEU A 37 -3.07 -7.36 17.85
N ALA A 38 -2.95 -8.53 18.49
CA ALA A 38 -3.11 -8.64 19.94
C ALA A 38 -2.10 -7.79 20.71
N ILE A 39 -0.82 -7.81 20.30
CA ILE A 39 0.24 -6.97 20.88
C ILE A 39 -0.10 -5.49 20.71
N ALA A 40 -0.56 -5.06 19.53
CA ALA A 40 -0.93 -3.68 19.23
C ALA A 40 -2.25 -3.23 19.90
N GLY A 41 -2.97 -4.14 20.58
CA GLY A 41 -4.24 -3.85 21.21
C GLY A 41 -5.38 -3.65 20.23
N ILE A 42 -5.38 -4.41 19.12
CA ILE A 42 -6.42 -4.39 18.09
C ILE A 42 -7.17 -5.72 18.12
N VAL A 43 -8.49 -5.64 18.32
CA VAL A 43 -9.38 -6.82 18.24
C VAL A 43 -9.96 -6.87 16.83
N TYR A 44 -9.75 -7.99 16.15
CA TYR A 44 -10.31 -8.25 14.84
C TYR A 44 -10.78 -9.70 14.75
N GLU A 45 -12.08 -9.90 14.57
CA GLU A 45 -12.70 -11.23 14.68
C GLU A 45 -12.72 -12.00 13.35
N ALA A 46 -12.53 -11.30 12.22
CA ALA A 46 -12.57 -11.95 10.92
C ALA A 46 -11.20 -12.52 10.53
N GLU A 47 -11.23 -13.56 9.72
CA GLU A 47 -10.00 -14.19 9.20
C GLU A 47 -9.25 -13.25 8.23
N ILE A 48 -7.96 -13.11 8.41
CA ILE A 48 -7.08 -12.33 7.54
C ILE A 48 -6.71 -13.16 6.32
N GLN A 49 -7.32 -12.84 5.17
CA GLN A 49 -7.12 -13.57 3.91
C GLN A 49 -6.57 -12.62 2.83
N ILE A 50 -5.27 -12.31 2.86
CA ILE A 50 -4.62 -11.38 1.93
C ILE A 50 -4.88 -11.75 0.47
N ALA A 51 -4.81 -13.03 0.12
CA ALA A 51 -5.01 -13.50 -1.25
C ALA A 51 -6.40 -13.18 -1.81
N LYS A 52 -7.43 -13.02 -0.97
CA LYS A 52 -8.80 -12.71 -1.37
C LYS A 52 -9.11 -11.22 -1.52
N ILE A 53 -8.18 -10.34 -1.18
CA ILE A 53 -8.37 -8.89 -1.36
C ILE A 53 -8.45 -8.61 -2.86
N GLY A 54 -9.61 -8.13 -3.33
CA GLY A 54 -9.87 -7.83 -4.74
C GLY A 54 -9.88 -6.33 -5.07
N PHE A 55 -10.07 -5.46 -4.07
CA PHE A 55 -10.20 -4.00 -4.24
C PHE A 55 -9.79 -3.27 -2.96
N CYS A 56 -9.59 -1.96 -3.10
CA CYS A 56 -9.34 -1.09 -1.96
C CYS A 56 -10.64 -0.78 -1.23
N LYS A 57 -10.64 -0.93 0.10
CA LYS A 57 -11.79 -0.68 0.96
C LYS A 57 -11.32 -0.18 2.33
N ILE A 58 -12.08 0.70 2.94
CA ILE A 58 -11.88 1.12 4.34
C ILE A 58 -13.20 0.94 5.07
N GLU A 59 -13.16 0.28 6.20
CA GLU A 59 -14.30 0.04 7.09
C GLU A 59 -13.98 0.51 8.50
N ASN A 60 -14.95 1.13 9.12
CA ASN A 60 -14.86 1.47 10.54
C ASN A 60 -15.53 0.34 11.35
N GLN A 61 -14.77 -0.27 12.22
CA GLN A 61 -15.24 -1.25 13.21
C GLN A 61 -15.26 -0.60 14.60
N GLN A 62 -15.84 -1.28 15.58
CA GLN A 62 -16.08 -0.66 16.90
C GLN A 62 -14.80 -0.11 17.56
N GLU A 63 -13.67 -0.80 17.41
CA GLU A 63 -12.42 -0.46 18.09
C GLU A 63 -11.27 -0.09 17.15
N CYS A 64 -11.44 -0.30 15.85
CA CYS A 64 -10.41 0.00 14.87
C CYS A 64 -10.98 0.32 13.49
N MET A 65 -10.21 1.02 12.69
CA MET A 65 -10.44 1.17 11.26
C MET A 65 -9.65 0.08 10.52
N VAL A 66 -10.31 -0.61 9.59
CA VAL A 66 -9.69 -1.68 8.78
C VAL A 66 -9.66 -1.24 7.33
N GLY A 67 -8.47 -1.16 6.75
CA GLY A 67 -8.25 -0.92 5.33
C GLY A 67 -7.77 -2.18 4.63
N THR A 68 -8.32 -2.47 3.45
CA THR A 68 -7.76 -3.42 2.51
C THR A 68 -7.25 -2.67 1.29
N PHE A 69 -6.07 -3.02 0.82
CA PHE A 69 -5.46 -2.42 -0.35
C PHE A 69 -5.12 -3.48 -1.37
N CYS A 70 -5.50 -3.23 -2.62
CA CYS A 70 -5.23 -4.09 -3.76
C CYS A 70 -4.69 -3.23 -4.90
N ILE A 71 -3.36 -3.23 -5.08
CA ILE A 71 -2.66 -2.28 -5.94
C ILE A 71 -1.99 -3.03 -7.08
N PRO A 72 -2.19 -2.61 -8.34
CA PRO A 72 -1.52 -3.23 -9.46
C PRO A 72 -0.01 -3.07 -9.34
N LYS A 73 0.73 -4.10 -9.74
CA LYS A 73 2.17 -3.96 -9.97
C LYS A 73 2.37 -3.12 -11.23
N LEU A 74 3.41 -2.29 -11.24
CA LEU A 74 3.66 -1.34 -12.32
C LEU A 74 3.63 -2.03 -13.68
N LEU A 75 2.84 -1.50 -14.62
CA LEU A 75 2.64 -2.00 -15.99
C LEU A 75 2.02 -3.41 -16.11
N ASP A 76 1.45 -3.94 -15.03
CA ASP A 76 0.73 -5.22 -15.03
C ASP A 76 -0.60 -5.09 -14.28
N VAL A 77 -1.49 -4.25 -14.79
CA VAL A 77 -2.77 -3.94 -14.10
C VAL A 77 -3.71 -5.14 -14.09
N LEU A 78 -3.62 -6.04 -15.07
CA LEU A 78 -4.40 -7.28 -15.13
C LEU A 78 -3.75 -8.47 -14.41
N GLY A 79 -2.48 -8.35 -14.05
CA GLY A 79 -1.68 -9.41 -13.47
C GLY A 79 -1.61 -9.37 -11.95
N SER A 80 -0.41 -9.57 -11.45
CA SER A 80 -0.16 -9.64 -10.01
C SER A 80 -0.37 -8.28 -9.32
N ARG A 81 -0.94 -8.32 -8.13
CA ARG A 81 -1.24 -7.14 -7.32
C ARG A 81 -0.57 -7.24 -5.97
N TYR A 82 -0.15 -6.10 -5.43
CA TYR A 82 0.17 -6.00 -4.01
C TYR A 82 -1.14 -5.97 -3.23
N ARG A 83 -1.22 -6.81 -2.21
CA ARG A 83 -2.39 -6.92 -1.32
C ARG A 83 -1.93 -6.80 0.11
N MET A 84 -2.66 -6.02 0.90
CA MET A 84 -2.35 -5.84 2.31
C MET A 84 -3.58 -5.42 3.09
N TYR A 85 -3.52 -5.68 4.40
CA TYR A 85 -4.41 -5.07 5.38
C TYR A 85 -3.70 -3.94 6.10
N MET A 86 -4.48 -2.95 6.51
CA MET A 86 -4.07 -1.93 7.45
C MET A 86 -5.12 -1.80 8.54
N PHE A 87 -4.70 -1.96 9.77
CA PHE A 87 -5.53 -1.79 10.95
C PHE A 87 -5.05 -0.54 11.69
N VAL A 88 -5.98 0.30 12.11
CA VAL A 88 -5.66 1.55 12.81
C VAL A 88 -6.57 1.66 14.02
N ASN A 89 -5.97 1.71 15.19
CA ASN A 89 -6.67 2.06 16.43
C ASN A 89 -6.24 3.45 16.92
N GLU A 90 -6.62 3.80 18.15
CA GLU A 90 -6.30 5.11 18.73
C GLU A 90 -4.79 5.41 18.73
N ASN A 91 -3.94 4.42 19.01
CA ASN A 91 -2.50 4.61 19.20
C ASN A 91 -1.64 4.02 18.09
N ASN A 92 -2.05 2.89 17.52
CA ASN A 92 -1.19 2.05 16.68
C ASN A 92 -1.73 1.87 15.28
N VAL A 93 -0.81 1.57 14.36
CA VAL A 93 -1.11 1.10 13.00
C VAL A 93 -0.47 -0.27 12.83
N VAL A 94 -1.24 -1.26 12.38
CA VAL A 94 -0.72 -2.58 11.99
C VAL A 94 -0.91 -2.77 10.49
N ILE A 95 0.16 -3.09 9.79
CA ILE A 95 0.15 -3.38 8.36
C ILE A 95 0.53 -4.84 8.19
N VAL A 96 -0.35 -5.60 7.51
CA VAL A 96 -0.12 -7.00 7.18
C VAL A 96 0.16 -7.12 5.69
N ASP A 97 1.38 -7.48 5.35
CA ASP A 97 1.89 -7.49 3.97
C ASP A 97 2.86 -8.65 3.75
N ASP A 98 2.49 -9.60 2.91
CA ASP A 98 3.30 -10.79 2.60
C ASP A 98 4.40 -10.53 1.55
N GLU A 99 4.40 -9.35 0.89
CA GLU A 99 5.28 -9.08 -0.26
C GLU A 99 6.34 -7.98 -0.02
N THR A 100 6.57 -7.54 1.22
CA THR A 100 7.54 -6.48 1.56
C THR A 100 7.30 -5.13 0.86
N PHE A 101 6.12 -4.92 0.29
CA PHE A 101 5.78 -3.68 -0.39
C PHE A 101 5.68 -2.52 0.59
N SER A 102 5.03 -2.74 1.72
CA SER A 102 4.86 -1.77 2.80
C SER A 102 6.18 -1.37 3.42
N GLU A 103 7.12 -2.30 3.58
CA GLU A 103 8.47 -1.99 4.05
C GLU A 103 9.19 -1.01 3.11
N ARG A 104 9.06 -1.21 1.80
CA ARG A 104 9.62 -0.28 0.80
C ARG A 104 9.02 1.11 0.88
N LEU A 105 7.69 1.21 1.12
CA LEU A 105 7.02 2.50 1.31
C LEU A 105 7.49 3.19 2.60
N ILE A 106 7.55 2.47 3.71
CA ILE A 106 8.06 2.98 4.99
C ILE A 106 9.49 3.49 4.82
N ASN A 107 10.34 2.75 4.13
CA ASN A 107 11.71 3.17 3.86
C ASN A 107 11.79 4.42 2.98
N ARG A 108 10.85 4.64 2.05
CA ARG A 108 10.72 5.90 1.30
C ARG A 108 10.31 7.05 2.21
N ILE A 109 9.32 6.86 3.07
CA ILE A 109 8.88 7.87 4.05
C ILE A 109 10.04 8.26 4.97
N LYS A 110 10.80 7.28 5.48
CA LYS A 110 12.00 7.52 6.32
C LYS A 110 13.07 8.37 5.63
N ARG A 111 13.22 8.23 4.31
CA ARG A 111 14.21 8.98 3.51
C ARG A 111 13.76 10.40 3.18
N LYS A 112 12.47 10.66 3.14
CA LYS A 112 11.94 12.02 2.96
C LYS A 112 12.28 12.80 4.22
N ARG A 113 13.17 13.80 4.09
CA ARG A 113 13.57 14.69 5.20
C ARG A 113 12.37 15.52 5.63
N MET A 114 11.61 15.02 6.59
CA MET A 114 10.51 15.76 7.18
C MET A 114 10.97 16.42 8.49
N HIS A 115 10.98 17.74 8.51
CA HIS A 115 11.51 18.54 9.61
C HIS A 115 10.55 18.75 10.78
N GLN A 116 9.41 18.02 10.86
CA GLN A 116 8.35 18.37 11.80
C GLN A 116 7.81 17.20 12.64
N GLY A 117 8.59 16.13 12.82
CA GLY A 117 8.16 14.98 13.57
C GLY A 117 7.15 14.09 12.81
N GLU A 118 7.10 12.82 13.14
CA GLU A 118 6.18 11.85 12.57
C GLU A 118 5.16 11.44 13.62
N THR A 119 3.87 11.74 13.35
CA THR A 119 2.74 11.26 14.14
C THR A 119 2.02 10.15 13.37
N LYS A 120 1.11 9.43 14.03
CA LYS A 120 0.27 8.42 13.41
C LYS A 120 -0.49 8.98 12.19
N GLU A 121 -1.14 10.13 12.34
CA GLU A 121 -1.92 10.77 11.29
C GLU A 121 -1.04 11.18 10.11
N ARG A 122 0.13 11.73 10.40
CA ARG A 122 1.10 12.12 9.38
C ARG A 122 1.66 10.91 8.65
N PHE A 123 1.95 9.84 9.37
CA PHE A 123 2.35 8.57 8.76
C PHE A 123 1.27 8.04 7.82
N LEU A 124 0.01 7.98 8.25
CA LEU A 124 -1.11 7.53 7.42
C LEU A 124 -1.25 8.38 6.16
N TYR A 125 -1.16 9.71 6.29
CA TYR A 125 -1.17 10.62 5.14
C TYR A 125 -0.02 10.32 4.18
N ASN A 126 1.21 10.23 4.69
CA ASN A 126 2.40 9.96 3.88
C ASN A 126 2.32 8.59 3.20
N TYR A 127 1.84 7.59 3.92
CA TYR A 127 1.69 6.24 3.41
C TYR A 127 0.69 6.18 2.26
N ILE A 128 -0.48 6.80 2.41
CA ILE A 128 -1.48 6.92 1.34
C ILE A 128 -0.95 7.75 0.16
N ALA A 129 -0.26 8.86 0.42
CA ALA A 129 0.33 9.69 -0.63
C ALA A 129 1.37 8.93 -1.47
N GLU A 130 2.13 8.00 -0.87
CA GLU A 130 3.04 7.13 -1.62
C GLU A 130 2.30 6.17 -2.56
N PHE A 131 1.12 5.69 -2.19
CA PHE A 131 0.26 4.93 -3.10
C PHE A 131 -0.19 5.78 -4.28
N MET A 132 -0.75 6.97 -3.99
CA MET A 132 -1.26 7.86 -5.04
C MET A 132 -0.18 8.30 -6.02
N SER A 133 1.06 8.49 -5.55
CA SER A 133 2.17 8.83 -6.44
C SER A 133 2.48 7.70 -7.44
N ARG A 134 2.24 6.44 -7.06
CA ARG A 134 2.39 5.29 -7.95
C ARG A 134 1.30 5.20 -9.01
N ASP A 135 0.07 5.55 -8.65
CA ASP A 135 -1.03 5.57 -9.63
C ASP A 135 -0.76 6.58 -10.73
N LEU A 136 -0.20 7.74 -10.38
CA LEU A 136 0.24 8.73 -11.37
C LEU A 136 1.38 8.19 -12.27
N GLU A 137 2.34 7.45 -11.71
CA GLU A 137 3.39 6.80 -12.50
C GLU A 137 2.80 5.78 -13.50
N ILE A 138 1.79 5.03 -13.09
CA ILE A 138 1.07 4.07 -13.95
C ILE A 138 0.35 4.83 -15.07
N LEU A 139 -0.39 5.88 -14.76
CA LEU A 139 -1.10 6.70 -15.76
C LEU A 139 -0.16 7.30 -16.79
N VAL A 140 0.97 7.88 -16.35
CA VAL A 140 2.01 8.41 -17.26
C VAL A 140 2.61 7.31 -18.15
N ALA A 141 2.78 6.10 -17.64
CA ALA A 141 3.27 4.98 -18.42
C ALA A 141 2.25 4.55 -19.51
N TYR A 142 0.95 4.57 -19.21
CA TYR A 142 -0.11 4.32 -20.20
C TYR A 142 -0.18 5.44 -21.25
N GLU A 143 -0.11 6.70 -20.85
CA GLU A 143 -0.06 7.83 -21.77
C GLU A 143 1.07 7.65 -22.79
N ARG A 144 2.29 7.38 -22.34
CA ARG A 144 3.45 7.11 -23.22
C ARG A 144 3.22 5.92 -24.14
N ARG A 145 2.52 4.87 -23.65
CA ARG A 145 2.21 3.70 -24.48
C ARG A 145 1.19 4.04 -25.57
N LEU A 146 0.18 4.85 -25.24
CA LEU A 146 -0.82 5.33 -26.20
C LEU A 146 -0.18 6.24 -27.26
N LEU A 147 0.66 7.20 -26.87
CA LEU A 147 1.37 8.09 -27.80
C LEU A 147 2.21 7.30 -28.81
N ARG A 148 2.95 6.26 -28.38
CA ARG A 148 3.69 5.39 -29.31
C ARG A 148 2.77 4.66 -30.28
N MET A 149 1.56 4.28 -29.84
CA MET A 149 0.60 3.63 -30.74
C MET A 149 0.04 4.61 -31.75
N GLU A 150 -0.19 5.88 -31.39
CA GLU A 150 -0.59 6.94 -32.32
C GLU A 150 0.50 7.20 -33.37
N GLU A 151 1.77 7.20 -32.97
CA GLU A 151 2.90 7.31 -33.88
C GLU A 151 2.96 6.14 -34.87
N ASP A 152 2.75 4.91 -34.38
CA ASP A 152 2.70 3.69 -35.23
C ASP A 152 1.54 3.75 -36.25
N VAL A 153 0.38 4.34 -35.86
CA VAL A 153 -0.77 4.53 -36.75
C VAL A 153 -0.45 5.51 -37.90
N SER A 154 0.22 6.63 -37.55
CA SER A 154 0.57 7.65 -38.53
C SER A 154 1.54 7.14 -39.60
N GLN A 155 2.19 6.00 -39.36
CA GLN A 155 3.11 5.32 -40.29
C GLN A 155 2.49 4.14 -41.07
N ASP A 156 1.15 4.09 -41.21
CA ASP A 156 0.40 3.07 -41.96
C ASP A 156 0.45 1.61 -41.42
N HIS A 157 0.75 1.43 -40.14
CA HIS A 157 0.72 0.11 -39.48
C HIS A 157 -0.63 -0.18 -38.81
N THR A 158 -1.73 -0.03 -39.53
CA THR A 158 -3.11 -0.04 -38.98
C THR A 158 -3.62 -1.40 -38.51
N ASP A 159 -3.16 -2.50 -39.10
CA ASP A 159 -3.77 -3.84 -38.88
C ASP A 159 -3.55 -4.44 -37.47
N THR A 160 -2.63 -3.90 -36.69
CA THR A 160 -2.30 -4.45 -35.35
C THR A 160 -2.83 -3.62 -34.19
N ILE A 161 -3.42 -2.44 -34.47
CA ILE A 161 -3.77 -1.45 -33.44
C ILE A 161 -4.92 -1.92 -32.55
N GLN A 162 -5.98 -2.48 -33.11
CA GLN A 162 -7.10 -2.98 -32.32
C GLN A 162 -6.66 -4.04 -31.32
N ASN A 163 -5.78 -4.95 -31.72
CA ASN A 163 -5.25 -5.99 -30.85
C ASN A 163 -4.36 -5.43 -29.70
N ARG A 164 -3.74 -4.26 -29.92
CA ARG A 164 -2.91 -3.58 -28.92
C ARG A 164 -3.70 -2.65 -28.02
N LEU A 165 -4.77 -2.02 -28.51
CA LEU A 165 -5.67 -1.14 -27.73
C LEU A 165 -6.58 -1.90 -26.77
N MET A 166 -7.09 -3.07 -27.16
CA MET A 166 -8.00 -3.85 -26.33
C MET A 166 -7.42 -4.22 -24.95
N PRO A 167 -6.18 -4.68 -24.82
CA PRO A 167 -5.56 -4.89 -23.52
C PRO A 167 -5.47 -3.62 -22.68
N ILE A 168 -5.02 -2.50 -23.25
CA ILE A 168 -4.90 -1.22 -22.55
C ILE A 168 -6.25 -0.74 -22.02
N ARG A 169 -7.30 -0.81 -22.87
CA ARG A 169 -8.65 -0.46 -22.45
C ARG A 169 -9.12 -1.33 -21.27
N ARG A 170 -8.87 -2.63 -21.32
CA ARG A 170 -9.24 -3.56 -20.24
C ARG A 170 -8.45 -3.23 -18.96
N GLU A 171 -7.17 -2.89 -19.09
CA GLU A 171 -6.32 -2.52 -17.97
C GLU A 171 -6.81 -1.23 -17.30
N LEU A 172 -7.13 -0.19 -18.08
CA LEU A 172 -7.64 1.10 -17.58
C LEU A 172 -9.02 0.98 -16.91
N LEU A 173 -9.86 0.04 -17.34
CA LEU A 173 -11.15 -0.20 -16.70
C LEU A 173 -11.05 -0.96 -15.36
N ASN A 174 -9.86 -1.45 -15.00
CA ASN A 174 -9.59 -2.18 -13.77
C ASN A 174 -8.65 -1.42 -12.80
N LEU A 175 -8.30 -0.17 -13.13
CA LEU A 175 -7.68 0.78 -12.20
C LEU A 175 -8.74 1.39 -11.27
#